data_119fe856a11b0af307126347f85c3571
#
_entry.id   119fe856a11b0af307126347f85c3571
#
_cell.length_a   1.000
_cell.length_b   1.000
_cell.length_c   1.000
_cell.angle_alpha   90.00
_cell.angle_beta   90.00
_cell.angle_gamma   90.00
#
_symmetry.space_group_name_H-M   'P 1'
#
loop_
_entity.id
_entity.type
_entity.pdbx_description
1 polymer ?
#
loop_
_entity_poly.entity_id
_entity_poly.type
_entity_poly.pdbx_seq_one_letter_code
_entity_poly.pdbx_strand_id
1 'polypeptide(L)'
;DEENDMDKGHGKHYYSCVNPKGKELPETNGYYRNRFGDIAVSARTCLEENYTAAVSLYKSGDIKNAMRVLGRAAHFISDMGCTVHVANMKYQDKANNVHYAFEKHVSTTCTRHTADSFDKRLLKYYGKDNFGEASNKLVKYAGKFVDTISHLDPRAFDDVAKNTLPVTQQNVTALLLKFYDDCTSDAGNYILDGKAYTFKNEISGLVLTVTPKGLQLEKPDKELEQKLTVCLTEDGTFGLKIGDGGYVNASCKGYDYLKIDGKPVQFRVTALGKRRFRISTESTDYV
;
A
#
# COMPACT_ATOMS: atom_id res chain seq x y z
N ASP A 1 15.98 4.01 5.60
CA ASP A 1 15.09 5.13 5.23
C ASP A 1 14.22 4.72 4.08
N GLU A 2 12.93 4.63 4.31
CA GLU A 2 11.94 4.16 3.32
C GLU A 2 11.84 5.11 2.13
N GLU A 3 12.10 6.39 2.32
CA GLU A 3 12.18 7.37 1.24
C GLU A 3 13.30 7.07 0.24
N ASN A 4 14.37 6.41 0.67
CA ASN A 4 15.46 5.95 -0.20
C ASN A 4 15.18 4.58 -0.83
N ASP A 5 14.35 3.76 -0.18
CA ASP A 5 13.98 2.42 -0.63
C ASP A 5 12.76 2.42 -1.56
N MET A 6 11.98 3.49 -1.51
CA MET A 6 10.76 3.60 -2.30
C MET A 6 10.98 4.50 -3.49
N ASP A 7 10.73 3.92 -4.63
CA ASP A 7 10.82 4.55 -5.93
C ASP A 7 10.23 5.97 -5.94
N LYS A 8 10.90 6.89 -6.59
CA LYS A 8 10.69 8.34 -6.59
C LYS A 8 9.32 8.86 -7.06
N GLY A 9 8.29 8.02 -6.96
CA GLY A 9 6.93 8.36 -7.33
C GLY A 9 6.24 9.22 -6.27
N HIS A 10 6.31 10.53 -6.38
CA HIS A 10 5.67 11.47 -5.45
C HIS A 10 4.19 11.18 -5.15
N GLY A 11 3.44 10.55 -6.05
CA GLY A 11 2.04 10.21 -5.86
C GLY A 11 1.79 9.13 -4.80
N LYS A 12 2.75 8.27 -4.52
CA LYS A 12 2.62 7.15 -3.59
C LYS A 12 2.39 7.59 -2.13
N HIS A 13 2.88 8.76 -1.75
CA HIS A 13 2.78 9.32 -0.40
C HIS A 13 1.48 10.10 -0.14
N TYR A 14 0.62 10.26 -1.14
CA TYR A 14 -0.59 11.07 -1.03
C TYR A 14 -1.84 10.20 -1.07
N TYR A 15 -2.78 10.56 -0.22
CA TYR A 15 -4.15 10.06 -0.28
C TYR A 15 -5.08 11.16 0.20
N SER A 16 -5.64 11.91 -0.75
CA SER A 16 -6.31 13.17 -0.47
C SER A 16 -7.82 13.02 -0.41
N CYS A 17 -8.43 13.56 0.63
CA CYS A 17 -9.87 13.81 0.69
C CYS A 17 -10.21 15.31 0.63
N VAL A 18 -9.19 16.16 0.68
CA VAL A 18 -9.32 17.62 0.54
C VAL A 18 -8.23 18.14 -0.40
N ASN A 19 -8.52 19.25 -1.09
CA ASN A 19 -7.49 19.95 -1.86
C ASN A 19 -6.66 20.88 -0.95
N PRO A 20 -5.57 21.52 -1.45
CA PRO A 20 -4.76 22.46 -0.68
C PRO A 20 -5.49 23.69 -0.12
N LYS A 21 -6.73 23.92 -0.53
CA LYS A 21 -7.63 24.98 -0.01
C LYS A 21 -8.67 24.45 0.97
N GLY A 22 -8.51 23.21 1.47
CA GLY A 22 -9.42 22.59 2.43
C GLY A 22 -10.76 22.11 1.84
N LYS A 23 -11.00 22.28 0.53
CA LYS A 23 -12.25 21.82 -0.09
C LYS A 23 -12.26 20.30 -0.22
N GLU A 24 -13.35 19.66 0.21
CA GLU A 24 -13.54 18.22 0.06
C GLU A 24 -13.43 17.76 -1.39
N LEU A 25 -12.73 16.64 -1.58
CA LEU A 25 -12.64 15.93 -2.85
C LEU A 25 -13.53 14.69 -2.80
N PRO A 26 -14.09 14.26 -3.94
CA PRO A 26 -14.78 12.98 -4.02
C PRO A 26 -13.87 11.85 -3.55
N GLU A 27 -14.41 10.92 -2.79
CA GLU A 27 -13.67 9.71 -2.41
C GLU A 27 -13.29 8.92 -3.67
N THR A 28 -12.01 8.60 -3.80
CA THR A 28 -11.48 7.90 -4.98
C THR A 28 -11.30 6.40 -4.76
N ASN A 29 -12.00 5.81 -3.77
CA ASN A 29 -11.97 4.38 -3.45
C ASN A 29 -10.56 3.77 -3.33
N GLY A 30 -9.64 4.51 -2.75
CA GLY A 30 -8.27 4.06 -2.52
C GLY A 30 -7.27 4.46 -3.59
N TYR A 31 -7.67 5.28 -4.56
CA TYR A 31 -6.78 5.75 -5.60
C TYR A 31 -6.74 7.27 -5.67
N TYR A 32 -5.55 7.81 -5.83
CA TYR A 32 -5.34 9.20 -6.19
C TYR A 32 -5.54 9.33 -7.72
N ARG A 33 -6.21 10.39 -8.16
CA ARG A 33 -6.30 10.69 -9.59
C ARG A 33 -5.21 11.67 -9.98
N ASN A 34 -4.45 11.31 -11.02
CA ASN A 34 -3.47 12.21 -11.60
C ASN A 34 -4.16 13.40 -12.30
N ARG A 35 -3.36 14.34 -12.82
CA ARG A 35 -3.87 15.53 -13.54
C ARG A 35 -4.72 15.22 -14.80
N PHE A 36 -4.63 13.99 -15.31
CA PHE A 36 -5.40 13.52 -16.46
C PHE A 36 -6.67 12.77 -16.07
N GLY A 37 -6.91 12.61 -14.78
CA GLY A 37 -8.06 11.90 -14.25
C GLY A 37 -7.90 10.38 -14.13
N ASP A 38 -6.70 9.83 -14.45
CA ASP A 38 -6.41 8.42 -14.31
C ASP A 38 -6.22 8.04 -12.85
N ILE A 39 -6.54 6.79 -12.53
CA ILE A 39 -6.33 6.24 -11.19
C ILE A 39 -4.83 5.96 -11.02
N ALA A 40 -4.24 6.57 -10.01
CA ALA A 40 -2.84 6.39 -9.67
C ALA A 40 -2.69 5.67 -8.32
N VAL A 41 -1.53 5.06 -8.09
CA VAL A 41 -1.15 4.48 -6.81
C VAL A 41 -1.12 5.59 -5.74
N SER A 42 -1.60 5.28 -4.54
CA SER A 42 -1.71 6.23 -3.42
C SER A 42 -1.12 5.63 -2.15
N ALA A 43 -0.95 6.43 -1.09
CA ALA A 43 -0.51 5.96 0.22
C ALA A 43 -1.38 4.80 0.75
N ARG A 44 -2.70 4.84 0.51
CA ARG A 44 -3.59 3.73 0.86
C ARG A 44 -3.27 2.46 0.07
N THR A 45 -3.08 2.55 -1.23
CA THR A 45 -2.72 1.38 -2.06
C THR A 45 -1.41 0.77 -1.58
N CYS A 46 -0.40 1.62 -1.34
CA CYS A 46 0.90 1.19 -0.84
C CYS A 46 0.82 0.57 0.57
N LEU A 47 -0.01 1.12 1.46
CA LEU A 47 -0.30 0.50 2.76
C LEU A 47 -0.83 -0.93 2.58
N GLU A 48 -1.87 -1.11 1.76
CA GLU A 48 -2.53 -2.40 1.53
C GLU A 48 -1.56 -3.44 0.93
N GLU A 49 -0.74 -3.03 -0.02
CA GLU A 49 0.25 -3.89 -0.67
C GLU A 49 1.38 -4.30 0.27
N ASN A 50 2.01 -3.32 0.94
CA ASN A 50 3.11 -3.61 1.87
C ASN A 50 2.63 -4.42 3.08
N TYR A 51 1.43 -4.18 3.61
CA TYR A 51 0.87 -4.98 4.67
C TYR A 51 0.69 -6.44 4.25
N THR A 52 0.08 -6.67 3.07
CA THR A 52 -0.13 -8.03 2.54
C THR A 52 1.20 -8.76 2.33
N ALA A 53 2.21 -8.05 1.79
CA ALA A 53 3.56 -8.56 1.61
C ALA A 53 4.23 -8.92 2.95
N ALA A 54 4.10 -8.06 3.96
CA ALA A 54 4.66 -8.29 5.28
C ALA A 54 4.08 -9.55 5.94
N VAL A 55 2.76 -9.76 5.87
CA VAL A 55 2.12 -10.99 6.39
C VAL A 55 2.63 -12.23 5.64
N SER A 56 2.72 -12.16 4.31
CA SER A 56 3.21 -13.26 3.47
C SER A 56 4.66 -13.64 3.80
N LEU A 57 5.56 -12.67 3.91
CA LEU A 57 6.95 -12.87 4.31
C LEU A 57 7.06 -13.48 5.71
N TYR A 58 6.31 -12.95 6.67
CA TYR A 58 6.32 -13.48 8.04
C TYR A 58 5.89 -14.96 8.08
N LYS A 59 4.79 -15.27 7.43
CA LYS A 59 4.25 -16.64 7.33
C LYS A 59 5.16 -17.59 6.56
N SER A 60 6.00 -17.07 5.68
CA SER A 60 7.01 -17.83 4.93
C SER A 60 8.32 -18.00 5.72
N GLY A 61 8.43 -17.39 6.92
CA GLY A 61 9.61 -17.49 7.79
C GLY A 61 10.65 -16.38 7.60
N ASP A 62 10.46 -15.47 6.66
CA ASP A 62 11.34 -14.31 6.44
C ASP A 62 10.96 -13.13 7.35
N ILE A 63 11.23 -13.30 8.64
CA ILE A 63 10.84 -12.33 9.68
C ILE A 63 11.52 -10.97 9.48
N LYS A 64 12.80 -10.96 9.08
CA LYS A 64 13.56 -9.71 8.91
C LYS A 64 12.92 -8.82 7.85
N ASN A 65 12.68 -9.38 6.67
CA ASN A 65 12.07 -8.62 5.57
C ASN A 65 10.60 -8.32 5.83
N ALA A 66 9.88 -9.22 6.52
CA ALA A 66 8.51 -8.94 6.97
C ALA A 66 8.44 -7.68 7.84
N MET A 67 9.33 -7.53 8.83
CA MET A 67 9.38 -6.34 9.70
C MET A 67 9.76 -5.07 8.92
N ARG A 68 10.70 -5.18 7.96
CA ARG A 68 11.09 -4.07 7.10
C ARG A 68 9.91 -3.57 6.26
N VAL A 69 9.18 -4.50 5.62
CA VAL A 69 8.03 -4.18 4.78
C VAL A 69 6.83 -3.70 5.62
N LEU A 70 6.65 -4.22 6.85
CA LEU A 70 5.66 -3.71 7.79
C LEU A 70 5.96 -2.25 8.20
N GLY A 71 7.24 -1.89 8.36
CA GLY A 71 7.66 -0.52 8.59
C GLY A 71 7.22 0.42 7.46
N ARG A 72 7.34 -0.03 6.19
CA ARG A 72 6.83 0.72 5.05
C ARG A 72 5.30 0.88 5.10
N ALA A 73 4.57 -0.16 5.47
CA ALA A 73 3.12 -0.07 5.66
C ALA A 73 2.75 0.97 6.74
N ALA A 74 3.49 1.00 7.86
CA ALA A 74 3.31 1.98 8.93
C ALA A 74 3.63 3.41 8.48
N HIS A 75 4.64 3.59 7.62
CA HIS A 75 4.98 4.88 7.01
C HIS A 75 3.78 5.46 6.24
N PHE A 76 3.09 4.68 5.43
CA PHE A 76 1.91 5.16 4.70
C PHE A 76 0.73 5.54 5.60
N ILE A 77 0.61 4.94 6.78
CA ILE A 77 -0.33 5.45 7.80
C ILE A 77 0.11 6.83 8.28
N SER A 78 1.42 7.02 8.49
CA SER A 78 1.95 8.33 8.90
C SER A 78 1.68 9.40 7.84
N ASP A 79 1.85 9.09 6.56
CA ASP A 79 1.50 9.98 5.46
C ASP A 79 0.01 10.35 5.46
N MET A 80 -0.88 9.38 5.64
CA MET A 80 -2.31 9.61 5.72
C MET A 80 -2.75 10.37 6.99
N GLY A 81 -1.92 10.40 8.03
CA GLY A 81 -2.10 11.23 9.21
C GLY A 81 -1.46 12.62 9.08
N CYS A 82 -0.69 12.86 8.05
CA CYS A 82 0.04 14.10 7.82
C CYS A 82 -0.80 15.07 6.97
N THR A 83 -1.12 16.23 7.53
CA THR A 83 -2.02 17.23 6.91
C THR A 83 -1.52 17.69 5.53
N VAL A 84 -0.22 17.87 5.34
CA VAL A 84 0.34 18.34 4.06
C VAL A 84 0.21 17.28 2.95
N HIS A 85 0.33 15.98 3.30
CA HIS A 85 0.10 14.88 2.37
C HIS A 85 -1.39 14.74 2.03
N VAL A 86 -2.25 14.84 3.03
CA VAL A 86 -3.71 14.76 2.86
C VAL A 86 -4.24 15.90 2.00
N ALA A 87 -3.66 17.10 2.13
CA ALA A 87 -4.00 18.26 1.31
C ALA A 87 -3.35 18.25 -0.07
N ASN A 88 -2.54 17.22 -0.38
CA ASN A 88 -1.79 17.13 -1.64
C ASN A 88 -0.93 18.37 -1.89
N MET A 89 -0.28 18.90 -0.84
CA MET A 89 0.62 20.04 -0.93
C MET A 89 1.94 19.60 -1.55
N LYS A 90 2.39 20.33 -2.57
CA LYS A 90 3.63 19.98 -3.26
C LYS A 90 4.83 20.17 -2.34
N TYR A 91 5.65 19.13 -2.20
CA TYR A 91 6.95 19.21 -1.54
C TYR A 91 7.96 19.98 -2.39
N GLN A 92 8.71 20.88 -1.78
CA GLN A 92 9.91 21.50 -2.32
C GLN A 92 10.89 21.71 -1.16
N ASP A 93 12.13 21.30 -1.35
CA ASP A 93 13.20 21.48 -0.34
C ASP A 93 13.59 22.96 -0.25
N LYS A 94 12.71 23.78 0.32
CA LYS A 94 12.88 25.23 0.52
C LYS A 94 12.17 25.64 1.81
N ALA A 95 12.83 26.49 2.59
CA ALA A 95 12.30 26.97 3.88
C ALA A 95 10.95 27.71 3.79
N ASN A 96 10.59 28.25 2.63
CA ASN A 96 9.31 28.91 2.37
C ASN A 96 8.24 27.95 1.81
N ASN A 97 8.54 26.65 1.69
CA ASN A 97 7.55 25.63 1.34
C ASN A 97 6.88 25.10 2.60
N VAL A 98 5.57 25.19 2.68
CA VAL A 98 4.80 24.78 3.88
C VAL A 98 4.99 23.29 4.18
N HIS A 99 4.99 22.44 3.15
CA HIS A 99 5.17 20.99 3.32
C HIS A 99 6.52 20.69 3.99
N TYR A 100 7.62 21.15 3.39
CA TYR A 100 8.97 20.99 3.93
C TYR A 100 9.10 21.57 5.34
N ALA A 101 8.61 22.79 5.56
CA ALA A 101 8.72 23.47 6.85
C ALA A 101 7.96 22.73 7.96
N PHE A 102 6.78 22.23 7.66
CA PHE A 102 5.98 21.42 8.59
C PHE A 102 6.67 20.12 8.97
N GLU A 103 7.11 19.32 8.00
CA GLU A 103 7.79 18.06 8.27
C GLU A 103 9.10 18.27 9.06
N LYS A 104 9.89 19.29 8.69
CA LYS A 104 11.07 19.65 9.45
C LYS A 104 10.76 20.06 10.90
N HIS A 105 9.70 20.82 11.11
CA HIS A 105 9.24 21.19 12.45
C HIS A 105 8.81 19.93 13.24
N VAL A 106 7.97 19.09 12.66
CA VAL A 106 7.49 17.87 13.30
C VAL A 106 8.62 16.91 13.62
N SER A 107 9.62 16.75 12.74
CA SER A 107 10.78 15.87 13.00
C SER A 107 11.57 16.24 14.27
N THR A 108 11.52 17.50 14.69
CA THR A 108 12.19 17.98 15.90
C THR A 108 11.28 18.03 17.13
N THR A 109 9.97 17.98 16.96
CA THR A 109 8.99 18.16 18.04
C THR A 109 8.10 16.96 18.29
N CYS A 110 8.14 15.92 17.44
CA CYS A 110 7.22 14.77 17.47
C CYS A 110 7.18 14.05 18.83
N THR A 111 8.28 14.00 19.58
CA THR A 111 8.34 13.37 20.90
C THR A 111 7.50 14.09 21.97
N ARG A 112 7.06 15.32 21.70
CA ARG A 112 6.20 16.12 22.61
C ARG A 112 4.72 15.74 22.48
N HIS A 113 4.35 15.05 21.40
CA HIS A 113 2.98 14.78 21.04
C HIS A 113 2.76 13.27 20.92
N THR A 114 2.58 12.62 22.06
CA THR A 114 2.38 11.18 22.16
C THR A 114 0.93 10.85 22.51
N ALA A 115 0.46 9.69 22.05
CA ALA A 115 -0.83 9.15 22.45
C ALA A 115 -0.73 8.58 23.88
N ASP A 116 -1.58 9.06 24.79
CA ASP A 116 -1.62 8.58 26.18
C ASP A 116 -2.35 7.25 26.34
N SER A 117 -3.17 6.88 25.36
CA SER A 117 -3.98 5.67 25.40
C SER A 117 -4.30 5.17 23.99
N PHE A 118 -4.71 3.91 23.88
CA PHE A 118 -5.15 3.31 22.63
C PHE A 118 -6.67 3.20 22.54
N ASP A 119 -7.26 3.75 21.48
CA ASP A 119 -8.68 3.60 21.19
C ASP A 119 -8.97 2.23 20.53
N LYS A 120 -9.43 1.27 21.35
CA LYS A 120 -9.76 -0.09 20.88
C LYS A 120 -10.82 -0.12 19.76
N ARG A 121 -11.60 0.95 19.55
CA ARG A 121 -12.59 1.02 18.46
C ARG A 121 -11.92 1.02 17.09
N LEU A 122 -10.65 1.43 17.00
CA LEU A 122 -9.86 1.37 15.77
C LEU A 122 -9.71 -0.06 15.25
N LEU A 123 -9.60 -1.06 16.13
CA LEU A 123 -9.48 -2.46 15.72
C LEU A 123 -10.65 -2.92 14.85
N LYS A 124 -11.84 -2.35 15.01
CA LYS A 124 -13.00 -2.65 14.17
C LYS A 124 -12.75 -2.26 12.71
N TYR A 125 -12.02 -1.17 12.46
CA TYR A 125 -11.73 -0.69 11.10
C TYR A 125 -10.55 -1.43 10.50
N TYR A 126 -9.52 -1.71 11.30
CA TYR A 126 -8.35 -2.48 10.89
C TYR A 126 -8.63 -3.98 10.79
N GLY A 127 -9.60 -4.52 11.51
CA GLY A 127 -10.02 -5.93 11.41
C GLY A 127 -10.69 -6.31 10.08
N LYS A 128 -10.95 -5.35 9.18
CA LYS A 128 -11.46 -5.61 7.83
C LYS A 128 -10.32 -5.98 6.88
N ASP A 129 -10.67 -6.68 5.81
CA ASP A 129 -9.71 -7.20 4.82
C ASP A 129 -9.04 -6.11 3.97
N ASN A 130 -9.55 -4.89 4.00
CA ASN A 130 -8.93 -3.73 3.40
C ASN A 130 -8.95 -2.55 4.38
N PHE A 131 -7.99 -1.64 4.23
CA PHE A 131 -7.82 -0.50 5.12
C PHE A 131 -8.65 0.74 4.73
N GLY A 132 -9.60 0.59 3.80
CA GLY A 132 -10.32 1.72 3.21
C GLY A 132 -11.03 2.60 4.20
N GLU A 133 -11.79 2.02 5.14
CA GLU A 133 -12.52 2.81 6.13
C GLU A 133 -11.59 3.47 7.14
N ALA A 134 -10.53 2.76 7.58
CA ALA A 134 -9.52 3.31 8.48
C ALA A 134 -8.78 4.48 7.83
N SER A 135 -8.31 4.30 6.58
CA SER A 135 -7.62 5.33 5.80
C SER A 135 -8.50 6.56 5.59
N ASN A 136 -9.76 6.37 5.15
CA ASN A 136 -10.69 7.47 4.93
C ASN A 136 -10.97 8.27 6.21
N LYS A 137 -11.10 7.60 7.36
CA LYS A 137 -11.30 8.29 8.65
C LYS A 137 -10.08 9.09 9.06
N LEU A 138 -8.88 8.52 8.88
CA LEU A 138 -7.62 9.17 9.23
C LEU A 138 -7.39 10.42 8.37
N VAL A 139 -7.51 10.31 7.04
CA VAL A 139 -7.31 11.46 6.15
C VAL A 139 -8.38 12.54 6.33
N LYS A 140 -9.64 12.18 6.59
CA LYS A 140 -10.70 13.16 6.91
C LYS A 140 -10.41 13.88 8.22
N TYR A 141 -9.81 13.21 9.19
CA TYR A 141 -9.38 13.83 10.43
C TYR A 141 -8.22 14.81 10.22
N ALA A 142 -7.14 14.36 9.59
CA ALA A 142 -5.98 15.20 9.29
C ALA A 142 -6.32 16.38 8.36
N GLY A 143 -7.27 16.18 7.44
CA GLY A 143 -7.76 17.21 6.52
C GLY A 143 -8.44 18.40 7.19
N LYS A 144 -8.91 18.27 8.43
CA LYS A 144 -9.52 19.38 9.18
C LYS A 144 -8.54 20.50 9.50
N PHE A 145 -7.25 20.24 9.45
CA PHE A 145 -6.19 21.17 9.83
C PHE A 145 -5.51 21.86 8.64
N VAL A 146 -6.04 21.68 7.42
CA VAL A 146 -5.44 22.24 6.19
C VAL A 146 -5.38 23.77 6.26
N ASP A 147 -6.43 24.42 6.69
CA ASP A 147 -6.46 25.88 6.80
C ASP A 147 -5.48 26.39 7.88
N THR A 148 -5.32 25.65 8.98
CA THR A 148 -4.39 25.97 10.07
C THR A 148 -2.95 25.95 9.59
N ILE A 149 -2.57 24.96 8.76
CA ILE A 149 -1.20 24.76 8.29
C ILE A 149 -0.83 25.62 7.08
N SER A 150 -1.78 26.33 6.47
CA SER A 150 -1.57 27.11 5.23
C SER A 150 -0.55 28.23 5.36
N HIS A 151 -0.18 28.59 6.59
CA HIS A 151 0.80 29.64 6.91
C HIS A 151 2.08 29.06 7.53
N LEU A 152 3.22 29.68 7.26
CA LEU A 152 4.53 29.31 7.80
C LEU A 152 4.67 29.79 9.27
N ASP A 153 3.77 29.33 10.16
CA ASP A 153 3.77 29.65 11.58
C ASP A 153 4.10 28.41 12.42
N PRO A 154 5.24 28.37 13.13
CA PRO A 154 5.60 27.24 14.01
C PRO A 154 4.57 26.92 15.09
N ARG A 155 3.77 27.89 15.57
CA ARG A 155 2.70 27.64 16.54
C ARG A 155 1.53 26.88 15.89
N ALA A 156 1.21 27.25 14.66
CA ALA A 156 0.21 26.50 13.88
C ALA A 156 0.69 25.09 13.61
N PHE A 157 1.99 24.90 13.32
CA PHE A 157 2.59 23.58 13.15
C PHE A 157 2.52 22.73 14.41
N ASP A 158 2.82 23.31 15.58
CA ASP A 158 2.68 22.62 16.87
C ASP A 158 1.23 22.22 17.16
N ASP A 159 0.27 23.12 16.88
CA ASP A 159 -1.15 22.83 17.08
C ASP A 159 -1.63 21.69 16.20
N VAL A 160 -1.25 21.68 14.91
CA VAL A 160 -1.57 20.59 14.00
C VAL A 160 -0.91 19.29 14.47
N ALA A 161 0.38 19.29 14.80
CA ALA A 161 1.12 18.12 15.27
C ALA A 161 0.50 17.53 16.54
N LYS A 162 0.16 18.37 17.52
CA LYS A 162 -0.51 17.97 18.77
C LYS A 162 -1.81 17.22 18.53
N ASN A 163 -2.56 17.58 17.51
CA ASN A 163 -3.84 16.95 17.20
C ASN A 163 -3.67 15.71 16.30
N THR A 164 -2.76 15.71 15.35
CA THR A 164 -2.67 14.64 14.33
C THR A 164 -1.75 13.50 14.74
N LEU A 165 -0.61 13.78 15.40
CA LEU A 165 0.35 12.73 15.76
C LEU A 165 -0.21 11.66 16.72
N PRO A 166 -0.93 12.01 17.81
CA PRO A 166 -1.50 10.97 18.68
C PRO A 166 -2.50 10.07 17.96
N VAL A 167 -3.31 10.63 17.07
CA VAL A 167 -4.27 9.86 16.28
C VAL A 167 -3.55 8.94 15.28
N THR A 168 -2.50 9.43 14.65
CA THR A 168 -1.65 8.65 13.74
C THR A 168 -0.97 7.48 14.46
N GLN A 169 -0.39 7.73 15.63
CA GLN A 169 0.24 6.69 16.48
C GLN A 169 -0.76 5.60 16.88
N GLN A 170 -1.99 5.95 17.21
CA GLN A 170 -3.05 4.97 17.50
C GLN A 170 -3.40 4.12 16.27
N ASN A 171 -3.41 4.72 15.08
CA ASN A 171 -3.65 3.98 13.82
C ASN A 171 -2.49 3.03 13.50
N VAL A 172 -1.23 3.45 13.70
CA VAL A 172 -0.06 2.55 13.59
C VAL A 172 -0.16 1.41 14.60
N THR A 173 -0.54 1.69 15.85
CA THR A 173 -0.76 0.65 16.87
C THR A 173 -1.82 -0.35 16.43
N ALA A 174 -2.92 0.11 15.86
CA ALA A 174 -3.97 -0.77 15.33
C ALA A 174 -3.47 -1.67 14.18
N LEU A 175 -2.63 -1.12 13.28
CA LEU A 175 -1.97 -1.91 12.23
C LEU A 175 -1.09 -3.02 12.81
N LEU A 176 -0.26 -2.68 13.82
CA LEU A 176 0.65 -3.65 14.44
C LEU A 176 -0.11 -4.76 15.16
N LEU A 177 -1.20 -4.43 15.86
CA LEU A 177 -2.07 -5.42 16.50
C LEU A 177 -2.73 -6.33 15.47
N LYS A 178 -3.26 -5.76 14.37
CA LYS A 178 -3.79 -6.57 13.28
C LYS A 178 -2.72 -7.48 12.69
N PHE A 179 -1.51 -6.98 12.48
CA PHE A 179 -0.41 -7.79 11.95
C PHE A 179 -0.11 -8.97 12.88
N TYR A 180 -0.05 -8.73 14.19
CA TYR A 180 0.14 -9.80 15.16
C TYR A 180 -0.97 -10.85 15.06
N ASP A 181 -2.23 -10.43 15.03
CA ASP A 181 -3.36 -11.34 14.92
C ASP A 181 -3.33 -12.15 13.60
N ASP A 182 -3.07 -11.50 12.46
CA ASP A 182 -2.99 -12.17 11.17
C ASP A 182 -1.81 -13.15 11.10
N CYS A 183 -0.68 -12.83 11.72
CA CYS A 183 0.49 -13.70 11.74
C CYS A 183 0.35 -14.89 12.69
N THR A 184 -0.41 -14.77 13.76
CA THR A 184 -0.64 -15.85 14.74
C THR A 184 -1.87 -16.70 14.44
N SER A 185 -2.79 -16.22 13.61
CA SER A 185 -4.00 -16.98 13.21
C SER A 185 -3.74 -17.87 12.00
N ASP A 186 -4.52 -18.93 11.88
CA ASP A 186 -4.54 -19.82 10.70
C ASP A 186 -5.45 -19.29 9.57
N ALA A 187 -6.06 -18.13 9.75
CA ALA A 187 -6.97 -17.53 8.79
C ALA A 187 -6.19 -17.05 7.55
N GLY A 188 -6.36 -17.75 6.44
CA GLY A 188 -5.49 -17.70 5.28
C GLY A 188 -5.85 -16.68 4.22
N ASN A 189 -5.55 -15.41 4.45
CA ASN A 189 -5.57 -14.36 3.41
C ASN A 189 -4.16 -13.91 3.02
N TYR A 190 -3.25 -14.86 2.81
CA TYR A 190 -1.85 -14.60 2.45
C TYR A 190 -1.37 -15.59 1.38
N ILE A 191 -0.35 -15.20 0.66
CA ILE A 191 0.32 -16.03 -0.33
C ILE A 191 1.69 -16.42 0.24
N LEU A 192 2.00 -17.73 0.24
CA LEU A 192 3.24 -18.26 0.80
C LEU A 192 4.30 -18.43 -0.29
N ASP A 193 5.54 -18.14 0.07
CA ASP A 193 6.70 -18.43 -0.76
C ASP A 193 6.85 -19.93 -1.05
N GLY A 194 7.28 -20.25 -2.26
CA GLY A 194 7.50 -21.62 -2.72
C GLY A 194 6.22 -22.47 -2.86
N LYS A 195 5.03 -21.91 -2.68
CA LYS A 195 3.76 -22.64 -2.84
C LYS A 195 3.14 -22.42 -4.21
N ALA A 196 2.55 -23.47 -4.74
CA ALA A 196 1.83 -23.43 -6.01
C ALA A 196 0.36 -23.07 -5.81
N TYR A 197 -0.14 -22.15 -6.64
CA TYR A 197 -1.50 -21.63 -6.59
C TYR A 197 -2.14 -21.65 -7.98
N THR A 198 -3.45 -21.83 -7.99
CA THR A 198 -4.30 -21.58 -9.15
C THR A 198 -4.93 -20.19 -9.03
N PHE A 199 -4.72 -19.34 -10.01
CA PHE A 199 -5.23 -17.96 -10.04
C PHE A 199 -6.49 -17.90 -10.89
N LYS A 200 -7.64 -17.70 -10.26
CA LYS A 200 -8.93 -17.61 -10.92
C LYS A 200 -9.41 -16.16 -10.99
N ASN A 201 -9.77 -15.70 -12.17
CA ASN A 201 -10.41 -14.40 -12.32
C ASN A 201 -11.83 -14.43 -11.74
N GLU A 202 -12.13 -13.52 -10.84
CA GLU A 202 -13.40 -13.51 -10.08
C GLU A 202 -14.62 -13.24 -10.99
N ILE A 203 -14.45 -12.42 -12.02
CA ILE A 203 -15.55 -12.01 -12.89
C ILE A 203 -15.86 -13.07 -13.94
N SER A 204 -14.84 -13.51 -14.68
CA SER A 204 -15.02 -14.47 -15.78
C SER A 204 -15.06 -15.92 -15.34
N GLY A 205 -14.53 -16.23 -14.13
CA GLY A 205 -14.36 -17.61 -13.67
C GLY A 205 -13.24 -18.38 -14.39
N LEU A 206 -12.52 -17.75 -15.32
CA LEU A 206 -11.40 -18.34 -16.03
C LEU A 206 -10.16 -18.41 -15.14
N VAL A 207 -9.24 -19.30 -15.47
CA VAL A 207 -8.03 -19.59 -14.70
C VAL A 207 -6.81 -19.20 -15.52
N LEU A 208 -5.84 -18.59 -14.85
CA LEU A 208 -4.54 -18.28 -15.47
C LEU A 208 -3.82 -19.57 -15.84
N THR A 209 -3.57 -19.75 -17.11
CA THR A 209 -3.13 -21.02 -17.74
C THR A 209 -1.87 -20.78 -18.57
N VAL A 210 -0.91 -21.66 -18.44
CA VAL A 210 0.27 -21.70 -19.32
C VAL A 210 -0.10 -22.31 -20.66
N THR A 211 0.13 -21.58 -21.74
CA THR A 211 -0.11 -22.04 -23.11
C THR A 211 1.16 -21.86 -23.95
N PRO A 212 1.24 -22.49 -25.14
CA PRO A 212 2.36 -22.25 -26.05
C PRO A 212 2.53 -20.79 -26.49
N LYS A 213 1.49 -19.97 -26.35
CA LYS A 213 1.51 -18.53 -26.65
C LYS A 213 1.86 -17.65 -25.46
N GLY A 214 2.03 -18.24 -24.27
CA GLY A 214 2.23 -17.53 -23.00
C GLY A 214 1.08 -17.76 -22.03
N LEU A 215 0.93 -16.89 -21.04
CA LEU A 215 -0.15 -16.97 -20.05
C LEU A 215 -1.45 -16.41 -20.60
N GLN A 216 -2.52 -17.21 -20.48
CA GLN A 216 -3.86 -16.84 -20.92
C GLN A 216 -4.89 -17.22 -19.85
N LEU A 217 -6.07 -16.63 -19.94
CA LEU A 217 -7.21 -17.01 -19.13
C LEU A 217 -8.04 -18.08 -19.87
N GLU A 218 -8.04 -19.30 -19.33
CA GLU A 218 -8.72 -20.46 -19.90
C GLU A 218 -9.74 -21.03 -18.91
N LYS A 219 -10.61 -21.89 -19.39
CA LYS A 219 -11.50 -22.65 -18.50
C LYS A 219 -10.69 -23.56 -17.56
N PRO A 220 -11.19 -23.82 -16.33
CA PRO A 220 -10.55 -24.79 -15.46
C PRO A 220 -10.44 -26.15 -16.17
N ASP A 221 -9.20 -26.66 -16.31
CA ASP A 221 -8.89 -27.91 -16.97
C ASP A 221 -7.73 -28.60 -16.25
N LYS A 222 -7.87 -29.90 -15.96
CA LYS A 222 -6.86 -30.69 -15.27
C LYS A 222 -5.68 -31.08 -16.16
N GLU A 223 -5.86 -31.05 -17.46
CA GLU A 223 -4.84 -31.41 -18.47
C GLU A 223 -3.93 -30.20 -18.77
N LEU A 224 -4.33 -28.98 -18.40
CA LEU A 224 -3.59 -27.77 -18.62
C LEU A 224 -2.77 -27.37 -17.39
N GLU A 225 -1.58 -26.77 -17.61
CA GLU A 225 -0.77 -26.22 -16.54
C GLU A 225 -1.41 -24.93 -16.00
N GLN A 226 -2.11 -25.06 -14.88
CA GLN A 226 -2.86 -24.01 -14.23
C GLN A 226 -2.36 -23.72 -12.80
N LYS A 227 -1.20 -24.28 -12.44
CA LYS A 227 -0.55 -24.04 -11.16
C LYS A 227 0.73 -23.26 -11.35
N LEU A 228 0.84 -22.14 -10.68
CA LEU A 228 2.01 -21.28 -10.69
C LEU A 228 2.60 -21.22 -9.29
N THR A 229 3.90 -21.41 -9.18
CA THR A 229 4.62 -21.30 -7.91
C THR A 229 4.96 -19.83 -7.65
N VAL A 230 4.61 -19.35 -6.48
CA VAL A 230 4.95 -18.00 -6.02
C VAL A 230 6.37 -18.00 -5.47
N CYS A 231 7.17 -17.03 -5.88
CA CYS A 231 8.50 -16.76 -5.37
C CYS A 231 8.54 -15.35 -4.82
N LEU A 232 8.55 -15.19 -3.47
CA LEU A 232 8.61 -13.89 -2.82
C LEU A 232 10.01 -13.29 -2.96
N THR A 233 10.07 -11.99 -3.12
CA THR A 233 11.30 -11.20 -3.06
C THR A 233 11.46 -10.57 -1.68
N GLU A 234 12.64 -10.01 -1.39
CA GLU A 234 12.92 -9.39 -0.08
C GLU A 234 12.03 -8.17 0.22
N ASP A 235 11.50 -7.50 -0.79
CA ASP A 235 10.60 -6.35 -0.63
C ASP A 235 9.12 -6.75 -0.65
N GLY A 236 8.83 -8.07 -0.69
CA GLY A 236 7.49 -8.61 -0.61
C GLY A 236 6.70 -8.55 -1.92
N THR A 237 7.33 -8.14 -3.01
CA THR A 237 6.79 -8.44 -4.35
C THR A 237 6.97 -9.92 -4.65
N PHE A 238 6.34 -10.45 -5.67
CA PHE A 238 6.50 -11.84 -6.00
C PHE A 238 6.61 -12.08 -7.51
N GLY A 239 7.40 -13.11 -7.87
CA GLY A 239 7.42 -13.70 -9.19
C GLY A 239 6.50 -14.92 -9.26
N LEU A 240 6.00 -15.24 -10.46
CA LEU A 240 5.28 -16.48 -10.75
C LEU A 240 6.17 -17.40 -11.58
N LYS A 241 6.44 -18.60 -11.07
CA LYS A 241 7.26 -19.62 -11.70
C LYS A 241 6.38 -20.76 -12.22
N ILE A 242 6.74 -21.33 -13.35
CA ILE A 242 6.04 -22.44 -14.00
C ILE A 242 6.86 -23.70 -13.82
N GLY A 243 6.39 -24.63 -12.99
CA GLY A 243 7.11 -25.87 -12.70
C GLY A 243 8.57 -25.60 -12.36
N ASP A 244 9.48 -26.36 -12.97
CA ASP A 244 10.94 -26.13 -12.90
C ASP A 244 11.46 -25.17 -13.99
N GLY A 245 10.56 -24.62 -14.78
CA GLY A 245 10.86 -23.75 -15.93
C GLY A 245 11.03 -22.27 -15.60
N GLY A 246 10.69 -21.43 -16.57
CA GLY A 246 10.89 -19.99 -16.50
C GLY A 246 9.86 -19.24 -15.65
N TYR A 247 10.10 -17.95 -15.50
CA TYR A 247 9.19 -17.02 -14.82
C TYR A 247 8.22 -16.37 -15.80
N VAL A 248 7.06 -16.02 -15.28
CA VAL A 248 6.10 -15.16 -15.99
C VAL A 248 6.70 -13.78 -16.16
N ASN A 249 6.79 -13.30 -17.39
CA ASN A 249 7.24 -11.96 -17.72
C ASN A 249 6.07 -11.14 -18.28
N ALA A 250 5.81 -9.99 -17.68
CA ALA A 250 4.77 -9.05 -18.09
C ALA A 250 5.33 -7.84 -18.85
N SER A 251 6.33 -8.02 -19.69
CA SER A 251 6.79 -6.94 -20.59
C SER A 251 5.71 -6.65 -21.65
N CYS A 252 4.57 -6.13 -21.22
CA CYS A 252 3.46 -5.82 -22.08
C CYS A 252 3.62 -4.42 -22.65
N LYS A 253 4.07 -4.32 -23.89
CA LYS A 253 3.78 -3.16 -24.73
C LYS A 253 2.52 -3.48 -25.53
N GLY A 254 1.39 -2.86 -25.19
CA GLY A 254 0.13 -3.07 -25.86
C GLY A 254 -0.61 -4.37 -25.48
N TYR A 255 -1.21 -5.03 -26.45
CA TYR A 255 -2.04 -6.25 -26.28
C TYR A 255 -1.22 -7.56 -26.27
N ASP A 256 0.07 -7.51 -25.93
CA ASP A 256 0.91 -8.70 -25.91
C ASP A 256 0.56 -9.62 -24.73
N TYR A 257 0.62 -10.92 -24.96
CA TYR A 257 0.46 -11.92 -23.92
C TYR A 257 1.62 -11.88 -22.93
N LEU A 258 1.34 -12.22 -21.67
CA LEU A 258 2.38 -12.44 -20.68
C LEU A 258 3.33 -13.53 -21.20
N LYS A 259 4.59 -13.19 -21.40
CA LYS A 259 5.62 -14.11 -21.87
C LYS A 259 6.21 -14.92 -20.73
N ILE A 260 6.78 -16.04 -21.07
CA ILE A 260 7.52 -16.88 -20.13
C ILE A 260 8.98 -16.76 -20.52
N ASP A 261 9.79 -16.16 -19.65
CA ASP A 261 11.24 -16.09 -19.85
C ASP A 261 11.99 -16.27 -18.52
N GLY A 262 13.32 -16.13 -18.57
CA GLY A 262 14.18 -16.31 -17.38
C GLY A 262 14.18 -15.17 -16.38
N LYS A 263 13.46 -14.06 -16.62
CA LYS A 263 13.42 -12.89 -15.73
C LYS A 263 12.03 -12.74 -15.10
N PRO A 264 11.90 -12.81 -13.78
CA PRO A 264 10.63 -12.61 -13.12
C PRO A 264 10.13 -11.18 -13.29
N VAL A 265 8.86 -11.01 -13.65
CA VAL A 265 8.14 -9.77 -13.39
C VAL A 265 7.78 -9.75 -11.92
N GLN A 266 7.94 -8.60 -11.32
CA GLN A 266 7.54 -8.38 -9.95
C GLN A 266 6.07 -7.99 -9.90
N PHE A 267 5.27 -8.82 -9.26
CA PHE A 267 3.87 -8.56 -8.99
C PHE A 267 3.70 -8.05 -7.54
N ARG A 268 2.78 -7.13 -7.35
CA ARG A 268 2.28 -6.72 -6.04
C ARG A 268 0.93 -7.35 -5.77
N VAL A 269 0.67 -7.69 -4.52
CA VAL A 269 -0.59 -8.30 -4.10
C VAL A 269 -1.24 -7.46 -3.01
N THR A 270 -2.55 -7.27 -3.16
CA THR A 270 -3.40 -6.75 -2.08
C THR A 270 -4.42 -7.81 -1.71
N ALA A 271 -4.47 -8.23 -0.45
CA ALA A 271 -5.51 -9.10 0.06
C ALA A 271 -6.84 -8.35 0.15
N LEU A 272 -7.88 -8.89 -0.48
CA LEU A 272 -9.25 -8.35 -0.47
C LEU A 272 -10.19 -9.17 0.43
N GLY A 273 -9.64 -10.11 1.20
CA GLY A 273 -10.38 -11.04 2.05
C GLY A 273 -11.00 -12.25 1.33
N LYS A 274 -11.38 -13.26 2.12
CA LYS A 274 -12.01 -14.48 1.60
C LYS A 274 -11.22 -15.16 0.47
N ARG A 275 -9.87 -15.16 0.56
CA ARG A 275 -8.94 -15.67 -0.47
C ARG A 275 -9.04 -14.95 -1.82
N ARG A 276 -9.49 -13.69 -1.81
CA ARG A 276 -9.47 -12.81 -2.98
C ARG A 276 -8.27 -11.90 -2.90
N PHE A 277 -7.63 -11.68 -4.03
CA PHE A 277 -6.45 -10.85 -4.14
C PHE A 277 -6.56 -9.96 -5.38
N ARG A 278 -6.08 -8.74 -5.24
CA ARG A 278 -5.74 -7.90 -6.39
C ARG A 278 -4.26 -8.10 -6.69
N ILE A 279 -3.94 -8.44 -7.92
CA ILE A 279 -2.58 -8.59 -8.41
C ILE A 279 -2.33 -7.47 -9.40
N SER A 280 -1.26 -6.72 -9.21
CA SER A 280 -0.82 -5.64 -10.09
C SER A 280 0.66 -5.82 -10.45
N THR A 281 1.04 -5.36 -11.62
CA THR A 281 2.45 -5.15 -11.97
C THR A 281 2.87 -3.78 -11.45
N GLU A 282 4.16 -3.59 -11.16
CA GLU A 282 4.68 -2.24 -11.07
C GLU A 282 4.53 -1.57 -12.44
N SER A 283 3.49 -0.78 -12.59
CA SER A 283 3.46 0.13 -13.72
C SER A 283 4.44 1.26 -13.42
N THR A 284 5.66 1.10 -13.87
CA THR A 284 6.71 2.10 -13.71
C THR A 284 6.50 3.33 -14.57
N ASP A 285 5.53 3.34 -15.47
CA ASP A 285 5.43 4.42 -16.45
C ASP A 285 3.98 4.86 -16.67
N TYR A 286 3.51 5.72 -15.75
CA TYR A 286 2.61 6.80 -16.16
C TYR A 286 3.38 8.11 -16.02
N VAL A 287 4.12 8.43 -17.06
CA VAL A 287 4.70 9.76 -17.29
C VAL A 287 3.58 10.78 -17.50
#